data_13e076f2d8b214becd7cb57663c95a31
#
_entry.id   13e076f2d8b214becd7cb57663c95a31
#
_cell.length_a   1.000
_cell.length_b   1.000
_cell.length_c   1.000
_cell.angle_alpha   90.00
_cell.angle_beta   90.00
_cell.angle_gamma   90.00
#
_symmetry.space_group_name_H-M   'P 1'
#
loop_
_entity.id
_entity.type
_entity.pdbx_description
1 polymer ?
#
loop_
_entity_poly.entity_id
_entity_poly.type
_entity_poly.pdbx_seq_one_letter_code
_entity_poly.pdbx_strand_id
1 'polypeptide(L)'
;GTVYGTDFAYQTLDGAANQDVMRMPVYGIVETRQKIKYVENEKTYTETVETTDPETGEVTTEEVERTITVEEAVRVKEKRGFLAIIEEGDALARIAAKHENQLHNYNSVQVTVNPRPKDSYVLSDSISVGSSSSIEVVSDRKYVGSYKIKYIMLTDDTAAEENNIEDYYETSWMGMARAYRDYLMKNGTLTRLSDADVKSDIPLYIETFGVTQTIEKILSVPTTVDKSMTTFDDVKTIYDELAAAGITNIDFRLTGYSNGGMYATLPYKLKWEKAAGGKSDYEK
;
A
#
# COMPACT_ATOMS: atom_id res chain seq x y z
N GLY A 1 -4.24 -14.78 -0.64
CA GLY A 1 -4.52 -13.39 -0.32
C GLY A 1 -3.40 -12.45 -0.73
N THR A 2 -3.73 -11.21 -0.95
CA THR A 2 -2.76 -10.17 -1.30
C THR A 2 -2.96 -8.99 -0.35
N VAL A 3 -1.86 -8.55 0.26
CA VAL A 3 -1.84 -7.37 1.12
C VAL A 3 -1.20 -6.23 0.36
N TYR A 4 -1.81 -5.06 0.45
CA TYR A 4 -1.33 -3.83 -0.15
C TYR A 4 -0.80 -2.92 0.95
N GLY A 5 0.44 -2.54 0.84
CA GLY A 5 1.13 -1.65 1.78
C GLY A 5 1.82 -0.52 1.05
N THR A 6 2.59 0.24 1.75
CA THR A 6 2.99 1.57 1.35
C THR A 6 4.18 1.68 0.42
N ASP A 7 5.19 0.85 0.53
CA ASP A 7 6.42 1.00 -0.25
C ASP A 7 6.50 0.10 -1.46
N PHE A 8 5.91 -1.06 -1.31
CA PHE A 8 5.77 -2.00 -2.40
C PHE A 8 4.29 -2.12 -2.65
N ALA A 9 3.84 -1.79 -3.83
CA ALA A 9 2.43 -1.68 -4.18
C ALA A 9 1.58 -2.87 -3.71
N TYR A 10 2.18 -4.04 -3.55
CA TYR A 10 1.51 -5.21 -2.98
C TYR A 10 2.50 -6.26 -2.49
N GLN A 11 2.03 -7.10 -1.56
CA GLN A 11 2.70 -8.35 -1.17
C GLN A 11 1.71 -9.50 -1.29
N THR A 12 2.12 -10.54 -1.98
CA THR A 12 1.37 -11.80 -2.00
C THR A 12 1.75 -12.60 -0.77
N LEU A 13 0.75 -12.99 0.02
CA LEU A 13 0.98 -13.69 1.27
C LEU A 13 1.09 -15.20 1.05
N ASP A 14 2.12 -15.64 0.34
CA ASP A 14 2.47 -17.06 0.19
C ASP A 14 3.55 -17.51 1.18
N GLY A 15 3.80 -16.73 2.21
CA GLY A 15 4.81 -16.98 3.22
C GLY A 15 4.82 -15.92 4.31
N ALA A 16 5.76 -15.99 5.23
CA ALA A 16 5.90 -15.01 6.30
C ALA A 16 6.46 -13.68 5.74
N ALA A 17 5.59 -12.81 5.26
CA ALA A 17 5.96 -11.45 4.86
C ALA A 17 5.55 -10.48 5.97
N ASN A 18 6.53 -9.76 6.52
CA ASN A 18 6.29 -8.64 7.42
C ASN A 18 6.77 -7.37 6.74
N GLN A 19 5.89 -6.39 6.65
CA GLN A 19 6.26 -5.06 6.21
C GLN A 19 6.16 -4.10 7.39
N ASP A 20 7.30 -3.60 7.82
CA ASP A 20 7.43 -2.77 9.00
C ASP A 20 7.57 -1.27 8.68
N VAL A 21 7.78 -0.92 7.42
CA VAL A 21 8.00 0.47 6.99
C VAL A 21 6.75 1.00 6.30
N MET A 22 6.34 2.19 6.69
CA MET A 22 5.20 2.88 6.11
C MET A 22 5.64 4.22 5.49
N ARG A 23 5.40 4.41 4.20
CA ARG A 23 5.61 5.71 3.52
C ARG A 23 4.30 6.41 3.19
N MET A 24 3.24 5.65 2.97
CA MET A 24 1.91 6.18 2.76
C MET A 24 0.97 5.69 3.86
N PRO A 25 0.05 6.51 4.35
CA PRO A 25 -0.81 6.16 5.47
C PRO A 25 -2.00 5.29 5.04
N VAL A 26 -1.76 4.30 4.19
CA VAL A 26 -2.80 3.41 3.65
C VAL A 26 -2.36 1.95 3.66
N TYR A 27 -3.30 1.05 3.92
CA TYR A 27 -3.11 -0.38 3.82
C TYR A 27 -4.43 -1.08 3.50
N GLY A 28 -4.36 -2.33 3.12
CA GLY A 28 -5.57 -3.10 2.84
C GLY A 28 -5.28 -4.56 2.56
N ILE A 29 -6.34 -5.32 2.37
CA ILE A 29 -6.26 -6.72 2.01
C ILE A 29 -7.35 -7.05 0.98
N VAL A 30 -7.00 -7.88 0.03
CA VAL A 30 -7.93 -8.56 -0.87
C VAL A 30 -7.64 -10.04 -0.79
N GLU A 31 -8.64 -10.82 -0.48
CA GLU A 31 -8.51 -12.27 -0.45
C GLU A 31 -9.68 -12.96 -1.13
N THR A 32 -9.41 -14.14 -1.67
CA THR A 32 -10.41 -15.02 -2.26
C THR A 32 -10.54 -16.25 -1.37
N ARG A 33 -11.75 -16.58 -0.97
CA ARG A 33 -12.03 -17.81 -0.23
C ARG A 33 -13.05 -18.66 -0.94
N GLN A 34 -13.06 -19.94 -0.65
CA GLN A 34 -14.13 -20.83 -1.07
C GLN A 34 -15.24 -20.79 -0.02
N LYS A 35 -16.47 -20.65 -0.50
CA LYS A 35 -17.69 -20.71 0.29
C LYS A 35 -18.58 -21.80 -0.30
N ILE A 36 -19.26 -22.54 0.56
CA ILE A 36 -20.31 -23.45 0.12
C ILE A 36 -21.61 -22.66 0.07
N LYS A 37 -22.23 -22.62 -1.12
CA LYS A 37 -23.55 -22.06 -1.32
C LYS A 37 -24.48 -23.22 -1.66
N TYR A 38 -25.64 -23.25 -1.04
CA TYR A 38 -26.69 -24.19 -1.38
C TYR A 38 -27.55 -23.57 -2.45
N VAL A 39 -27.68 -24.26 -3.56
CA VAL A 39 -28.49 -23.82 -4.71
C VAL A 39 -29.60 -24.85 -4.90
N GLU A 40 -30.82 -24.36 -5.00
CA GLU A 40 -31.97 -25.19 -5.34
C GLU A 40 -31.94 -25.51 -6.84
N ASN A 41 -31.88 -26.77 -7.15
CA ASN A 41 -31.96 -27.28 -8.51
C ASN A 41 -33.19 -28.18 -8.66
N GLU A 42 -33.92 -28.03 -9.77
CA GLU A 42 -34.99 -28.92 -10.11
C GLU A 42 -34.41 -30.17 -10.79
N LYS A 43 -34.74 -31.36 -10.27
CA LYS A 43 -34.41 -32.65 -10.86
C LYS A 43 -35.69 -33.35 -11.27
N THR A 44 -35.81 -33.70 -12.55
CA THR A 44 -36.88 -34.47 -13.09
C THR A 44 -36.49 -35.93 -13.11
N TYR A 45 -37.32 -36.80 -12.62
CA TYR A 45 -37.17 -38.24 -12.67
C TYR A 45 -38.50 -38.88 -13.14
N THR A 46 -38.39 -40.02 -13.78
CA THR A 46 -39.55 -40.79 -14.26
C THR A 46 -39.91 -41.84 -13.21
N GLU A 47 -41.13 -41.78 -12.72
CA GLU A 47 -41.70 -42.78 -11.81
C GLU A 47 -42.70 -43.62 -12.55
N THR A 48 -42.60 -44.93 -12.42
CA THR A 48 -43.56 -45.89 -12.94
C THR A 48 -44.69 -46.03 -11.94
N VAL A 49 -45.88 -45.61 -12.33
CA VAL A 49 -47.09 -45.74 -11.50
C VAL A 49 -47.94 -46.88 -12.02
N GLU A 50 -48.19 -47.83 -11.15
CA GLU A 50 -49.12 -48.92 -11.46
C GLU A 50 -50.51 -48.53 -10.96
N THR A 51 -51.45 -48.53 -11.86
CA THR A 51 -52.86 -48.28 -11.55
C THR A 51 -53.65 -49.56 -11.82
N THR A 52 -54.36 -50.04 -10.85
CA THR A 52 -55.22 -51.24 -10.96
C THR A 52 -56.65 -50.74 -11.16
N ASP A 53 -57.26 -51.18 -12.26
CA ASP A 53 -58.68 -50.91 -12.54
C ASP A 53 -59.56 -51.69 -11.50
N PRO A 54 -60.39 -51.00 -10.70
CA PRO A 54 -61.17 -51.63 -9.64
C PRO A 54 -62.28 -52.53 -10.12
N GLU A 55 -62.71 -52.46 -11.39
CA GLU A 55 -63.77 -53.27 -11.94
C GLU A 55 -63.26 -54.53 -12.71
N THR A 56 -62.11 -54.37 -13.39
CA THR A 56 -61.55 -55.45 -14.21
C THR A 56 -60.36 -56.16 -13.56
N GLY A 57 -59.73 -55.55 -12.55
CA GLY A 57 -58.50 -56.06 -11.89
C GLY A 57 -57.25 -55.97 -12.80
N GLU A 58 -57.35 -55.27 -13.95
CA GLU A 58 -56.26 -55.12 -14.90
C GLU A 58 -55.25 -54.05 -14.38
N VAL A 59 -53.95 -54.39 -14.40
CA VAL A 59 -52.88 -53.48 -13.95
C VAL A 59 -52.30 -52.79 -15.16
N THR A 60 -52.45 -51.46 -15.20
CA THR A 60 -51.82 -50.61 -16.23
C THR A 60 -50.63 -49.88 -15.60
N THR A 61 -49.52 -49.84 -16.32
CA THR A 61 -48.29 -49.20 -15.89
C THR A 61 -48.11 -47.93 -16.74
N GLU A 62 -47.99 -46.79 -16.07
CA GLU A 62 -47.79 -45.50 -16.73
C GLU A 62 -46.51 -44.82 -16.18
N GLU A 63 -45.69 -44.31 -17.11
CA GLU A 63 -44.52 -43.55 -16.70
C GLU A 63 -44.91 -42.06 -16.53
N VAL A 64 -44.73 -41.56 -15.30
CA VAL A 64 -45.05 -40.17 -14.94
C VAL A 64 -43.75 -39.42 -14.61
N GLU A 65 -43.52 -38.34 -15.29
CA GLU A 65 -42.41 -37.43 -14.94
C GLU A 65 -42.77 -36.63 -13.66
N ARG A 66 -41.86 -36.67 -12.70
CA ARG A 66 -41.97 -35.87 -11.49
C ARG A 66 -40.75 -35.00 -11.31
N THR A 67 -40.95 -33.75 -10.88
CA THR A 67 -39.91 -32.78 -10.58
C THR A 67 -39.83 -32.61 -9.09
N ILE A 68 -38.63 -32.71 -8.54
CA ILE A 68 -38.32 -32.41 -7.15
C ILE A 68 -37.27 -31.32 -7.09
N THR A 69 -37.40 -30.44 -6.11
CA THR A 69 -36.37 -29.45 -5.80
C THR A 69 -35.35 -30.09 -4.86
N VAL A 70 -34.07 -30.07 -5.26
CA VAL A 70 -32.99 -30.64 -4.47
C VAL A 70 -31.98 -29.51 -4.18
N GLU A 71 -31.63 -29.32 -2.93
CA GLU A 71 -30.53 -28.44 -2.55
C GLU A 71 -29.19 -29.12 -2.87
N GLU A 72 -28.39 -28.49 -3.72
CA GLU A 72 -27.03 -28.92 -4.02
C GLU A 72 -26.00 -27.95 -3.44
N ALA A 73 -25.00 -28.52 -2.76
CA ALA A 73 -23.87 -27.75 -2.24
C ALA A 73 -22.87 -27.43 -3.37
N VAL A 74 -22.82 -26.18 -3.77
CA VAL A 74 -21.89 -25.69 -4.81
C VAL A 74 -20.78 -24.89 -4.15
N ARG A 75 -19.52 -25.15 -4.55
CA ARG A 75 -18.38 -24.35 -4.11
C ARG A 75 -18.26 -23.12 -4.98
N VAL A 76 -18.46 -21.95 -4.38
CA VAL A 76 -18.27 -20.66 -5.04
C VAL A 76 -17.04 -19.96 -4.50
N LYS A 77 -16.39 -19.15 -5.33
CA LYS A 77 -15.30 -18.27 -4.89
C LYS A 77 -15.91 -16.92 -4.54
N GLU A 78 -15.63 -16.45 -3.34
CA GLU A 78 -16.04 -15.15 -2.84
C GLU A 78 -14.79 -14.29 -2.62
N LYS A 79 -14.79 -13.07 -3.14
CA LYS A 79 -13.74 -12.08 -2.85
C LYS A 79 -14.20 -11.19 -1.73
N ARG A 80 -13.29 -10.84 -0.83
CA ARG A 80 -13.52 -9.87 0.24
C ARG A 80 -12.30 -9.02 0.47
N GLY A 81 -12.48 -7.81 0.93
CA GLY A 81 -11.37 -6.91 1.18
C GLY A 81 -11.79 -5.60 1.80
N PHE A 82 -10.80 -4.82 2.16
CA PHE A 82 -10.96 -3.45 2.63
C PHE A 82 -9.74 -2.61 2.27
N LEU A 83 -9.96 -1.31 2.23
CA LEU A 83 -8.92 -0.29 2.28
C LEU A 83 -9.01 0.43 3.62
N ALA A 84 -7.88 0.62 4.30
CA ALA A 84 -7.77 1.42 5.50
C ALA A 84 -6.87 2.63 5.26
N ILE A 85 -7.30 3.80 5.74
CA ILE A 85 -6.59 5.07 5.63
C ILE A 85 -6.33 5.57 7.05
N ILE A 86 -5.07 5.79 7.39
CA ILE A 86 -4.69 6.37 8.69
C ILE A 86 -4.81 7.88 8.55
N GLU A 87 -5.87 8.46 9.11
CA GLU A 87 -6.16 9.89 9.01
C GLU A 87 -5.39 10.71 10.05
N GLU A 88 -5.08 10.11 11.21
CA GLU A 88 -4.33 10.75 12.30
C GLU A 88 -3.41 9.76 13.00
N GLY A 89 -2.22 10.20 13.39
CA GLY A 89 -1.24 9.38 14.09
C GLY A 89 -0.33 8.54 13.18
N ASP A 90 -0.32 8.80 11.90
CA ASP A 90 0.46 8.11 10.88
C ASP A 90 1.97 8.16 11.13
N ALA A 91 2.50 9.30 11.63
CA ALA A 91 3.93 9.47 11.95
C ALA A 91 4.47 8.47 12.99
N LEU A 92 3.61 7.83 13.76
CA LEU A 92 3.97 6.85 14.80
C LEU A 92 3.41 5.46 14.51
N ALA A 93 2.83 5.28 13.34
CA ALA A 93 2.18 4.05 12.93
C ALA A 93 3.14 3.16 12.14
N ARG A 94 2.95 1.85 12.28
CA ARG A 94 3.59 0.81 11.49
C ARG A 94 2.52 -0.13 10.96
N ILE A 95 2.66 -0.54 9.71
CA ILE A 95 1.76 -1.51 9.10
C ILE A 95 2.45 -2.89 9.14
N ALA A 96 1.79 -3.86 9.72
CA ALA A 96 2.25 -5.25 9.75
C ALA A 96 1.28 -6.13 8.97
N ALA A 97 1.80 -6.86 8.01
CA ALA A 97 1.07 -7.86 7.24
C ALA A 97 1.59 -9.25 7.61
N LYS A 98 0.67 -10.17 7.89
CA LYS A 98 1.00 -11.55 8.27
C LYS A 98 0.15 -12.53 7.48
N HIS A 99 0.80 -13.55 6.98
CA HIS A 99 0.14 -14.73 6.47
C HIS A 99 -0.34 -15.63 7.62
N GLU A 100 -1.29 -16.49 7.35
CA GLU A 100 -1.73 -17.53 8.27
C GLU A 100 -0.54 -18.33 8.84
N ASN A 101 -0.64 -18.70 10.08
CA ASN A 101 0.37 -19.49 10.77
C ASN A 101 -0.32 -20.59 11.58
N GLN A 102 0.45 -21.33 12.38
CA GLN A 102 -0.08 -22.43 13.21
C GLN A 102 -1.16 -22.01 14.20
N LEU A 103 -1.24 -20.73 14.56
CA LEU A 103 -2.21 -20.19 15.51
C LEU A 103 -3.44 -19.59 14.82
N HIS A 104 -3.28 -19.13 13.59
CA HIS A 104 -4.32 -18.41 12.85
C HIS A 104 -4.33 -18.86 11.38
N ASN A 105 -5.47 -19.30 10.90
CA ASN A 105 -5.67 -19.69 9.49
C ASN A 105 -6.26 -18.55 8.64
N TYR A 106 -5.86 -17.34 8.90
CA TYR A 106 -6.27 -16.16 8.14
C TYR A 106 -5.10 -15.20 7.92
N ASN A 107 -5.16 -14.49 6.81
CA ASN A 107 -4.25 -13.39 6.53
C ASN A 107 -4.69 -12.16 7.30
N SER A 108 -3.75 -11.41 7.82
CA SER A 108 -4.04 -10.17 8.56
C SER A 108 -3.16 -9.03 8.09
N VAL A 109 -3.73 -7.84 8.04
CA VAL A 109 -3.01 -6.59 7.93
C VAL A 109 -3.52 -5.65 9.01
N GLN A 110 -2.60 -5.07 9.76
CA GLN A 110 -2.96 -4.24 10.90
C GLN A 110 -1.97 -3.09 11.05
N VAL A 111 -2.44 -2.02 11.67
CA VAL A 111 -1.61 -0.92 12.11
C VAL A 111 -1.26 -1.09 13.58
N THR A 112 0.00 -0.85 13.91
CA THR A 112 0.49 -0.73 15.28
C THR A 112 0.99 0.69 15.48
N VAL A 113 0.54 1.33 16.54
CA VAL A 113 0.95 2.69 16.87
C VAL A 113 1.85 2.68 18.10
N ASN A 114 3.02 3.29 17.98
CA ASN A 114 3.97 3.43 19.08
C ASN A 114 3.89 4.86 19.62
N PRO A 115 3.20 5.10 20.75
CA PRO A 115 3.05 6.45 21.29
C PRO A 115 4.35 7.06 21.79
N ARG A 116 5.40 6.25 21.96
CA ARG A 116 6.78 6.71 22.22
C ARG A 116 7.65 6.29 21.05
N PRO A 117 8.14 7.24 20.23
CA PRO A 117 9.06 6.92 19.15
C PRO A 117 10.25 6.12 19.64
N LYS A 118 10.64 5.13 18.87
CA LYS A 118 11.79 4.27 19.14
C LYS A 118 12.76 4.36 18.00
N ASP A 119 14.03 4.28 18.33
CA ASP A 119 15.11 4.13 17.36
C ASP A 119 16.06 3.03 17.83
N SER A 120 16.72 2.35 16.89
CA SER A 120 17.72 1.34 17.20
C SER A 120 19.10 1.81 16.73
N TYR A 121 20.04 1.79 17.64
CA TYR A 121 21.43 2.12 17.36
C TYR A 121 22.29 0.87 17.36
N VAL A 122 22.97 0.61 16.24
CA VAL A 122 23.86 -0.55 16.11
C VAL A 122 25.25 -0.15 16.58
N LEU A 123 25.72 -0.73 17.67
CA LEU A 123 27.01 -0.41 18.27
C LEU A 123 28.21 -0.80 17.40
N SER A 124 28.07 -1.82 16.55
CA SER A 124 29.15 -2.26 15.66
C SER A 124 29.58 -1.20 14.64
N ASP A 125 28.72 -0.22 14.34
CA ASP A 125 29.06 0.87 13.41
C ASP A 125 29.96 1.94 14.05
N SER A 126 30.04 1.95 15.38
CA SER A 126 30.80 2.95 16.15
C SER A 126 32.00 2.36 16.89
N ILE A 127 31.99 1.08 17.18
CA ILE A 127 33.03 0.38 17.96
C ILE A 127 33.25 -1.01 17.33
N SER A 128 34.48 -1.36 17.01
CA SER A 128 34.86 -2.70 16.53
C SER A 128 34.67 -3.77 17.61
N VAL A 129 33.45 -4.03 17.99
CA VAL A 129 33.10 -5.12 18.90
C VAL A 129 32.40 -6.20 18.08
N GLY A 130 32.96 -7.39 18.05
CA GLY A 130 32.56 -8.52 17.19
C GLY A 130 31.22 -9.15 17.50
N SER A 131 30.20 -8.37 17.88
CA SER A 131 28.82 -8.82 17.97
C SER A 131 27.89 -7.67 17.58
N SER A 132 26.88 -7.96 16.79
CA SER A 132 25.80 -7.05 16.39
C SER A 132 24.89 -6.71 17.58
N SER A 133 25.39 -5.95 18.54
CA SER A 133 24.59 -5.46 19.65
C SER A 133 23.87 -4.19 19.23
N SER A 134 22.55 -4.19 19.21
CA SER A 134 21.74 -3.00 19.02
C SER A 134 21.18 -2.51 20.35
N ILE A 135 21.20 -1.20 20.56
CA ILE A 135 20.52 -0.56 21.69
C ILE A 135 19.24 0.08 21.14
N GLU A 136 18.10 -0.27 21.73
CA GLU A 136 16.84 0.40 21.47
C GLU A 136 16.75 1.64 22.37
N VAL A 137 16.56 2.80 21.76
CA VAL A 137 16.34 4.07 22.43
C VAL A 137 14.87 4.44 22.30
N VAL A 138 14.21 4.66 23.41
CA VAL A 138 12.80 5.04 23.47
C VAL A 138 12.70 6.51 23.90
N SER A 139 11.92 7.30 23.18
CA SER A 139 11.71 8.71 23.53
C SER A 139 11.05 8.88 24.90
N ASP A 140 11.53 9.81 25.69
CA ASP A 140 10.90 10.21 26.95
C ASP A 140 9.54 10.88 26.73
N ARG A 141 9.34 11.49 25.57
CA ARG A 141 8.10 12.17 25.22
C ARG A 141 7.10 11.19 24.63
N LYS A 142 5.89 11.20 25.16
CA LYS A 142 4.76 10.46 24.65
C LYS A 142 3.93 11.33 23.71
N TYR A 143 3.52 10.78 22.58
CA TYR A 143 2.52 11.40 21.73
C TYR A 143 1.17 11.45 22.45
N VAL A 144 0.52 12.59 22.43
CA VAL A 144 -0.78 12.86 23.09
C VAL A 144 -1.88 13.25 22.12
N GLY A 145 -1.64 13.11 20.82
CA GLY A 145 -2.65 13.32 19.78
C GLY A 145 -3.62 12.15 19.64
N SER A 146 -4.49 12.25 18.68
CA SER A 146 -5.47 11.22 18.32
C SER A 146 -4.90 10.23 17.30
N TYR A 147 -5.53 9.05 17.28
CA TYR A 147 -5.32 8.03 16.25
C TYR A 147 -6.65 7.80 15.56
N LYS A 148 -6.68 7.95 14.23
CA LYS A 148 -7.89 7.79 13.47
C LYS A 148 -7.63 6.97 12.22
N ILE A 149 -8.41 5.91 12.05
CA ILE A 149 -8.33 5.03 10.90
C ILE A 149 -9.71 4.95 10.26
N LYS A 150 -9.75 5.22 8.96
CA LYS A 150 -10.95 5.07 8.15
C LYS A 150 -10.88 3.76 7.38
N TYR A 151 -11.88 2.92 7.54
CA TYR A 151 -12.04 1.70 6.78
C TYR A 151 -13.07 1.90 5.66
N ILE A 152 -12.71 1.48 4.45
CA ILE A 152 -13.58 1.42 3.28
C ILE A 152 -13.69 -0.05 2.90
N MET A 153 -14.88 -0.62 3.02
CA MET A 153 -15.13 -2.00 2.65
C MET A 153 -15.24 -2.12 1.13
N LEU A 154 -14.62 -3.17 0.60
CA LEU A 154 -14.69 -3.51 -0.81
C LEU A 154 -15.74 -4.57 -1.01
N THR A 155 -16.48 -4.51 -2.10
CA THR A 155 -17.59 -5.40 -2.38
C THR A 155 -17.29 -6.21 -3.65
N ASP A 156 -17.57 -7.50 -3.62
CA ASP A 156 -17.52 -8.36 -4.81
C ASP A 156 -18.76 -8.05 -5.67
N ASP A 157 -18.59 -8.07 -6.99
CA ASP A 157 -19.66 -7.75 -7.95
C ASP A 157 -20.90 -8.62 -7.73
N THR A 158 -20.70 -9.93 -7.53
CA THR A 158 -21.80 -10.86 -7.21
C THR A 158 -22.53 -10.49 -5.92
N ALA A 159 -21.78 -10.09 -4.88
CA ALA A 159 -22.36 -9.66 -3.61
C ALA A 159 -23.08 -8.32 -3.76
N ALA A 160 -22.60 -7.42 -4.61
CA ALA A 160 -23.24 -6.15 -4.91
C ALA A 160 -24.59 -6.37 -5.61
N GLU A 161 -24.63 -7.25 -6.60
CA GLU A 161 -25.85 -7.62 -7.31
C GLU A 161 -26.90 -8.29 -6.38
N GLU A 162 -26.45 -9.27 -5.57
CA GLU A 162 -27.32 -10.01 -4.63
C GLU A 162 -27.94 -9.07 -3.57
N ASN A 163 -27.25 -7.98 -3.20
CA ASN A 163 -27.71 -7.04 -2.15
C ASN A 163 -28.18 -5.70 -2.70
N ASN A 164 -28.29 -5.53 -4.02
CA ASN A 164 -28.68 -4.29 -4.69
C ASN A 164 -27.84 -3.07 -4.27
N ILE A 165 -26.51 -3.26 -4.20
CA ILE A 165 -25.57 -2.20 -3.88
C ILE A 165 -25.12 -1.53 -5.18
N GLU A 166 -25.54 -0.30 -5.43
CA GLU A 166 -25.25 0.42 -6.68
C GLU A 166 -23.90 1.16 -6.64
N ASP A 167 -23.52 1.69 -5.46
CA ASP A 167 -22.30 2.50 -5.29
C ASP A 167 -21.31 1.76 -4.38
N TYR A 168 -20.30 1.14 -5.00
CA TYR A 168 -19.29 0.36 -4.29
C TYR A 168 -17.94 0.40 -4.99
N TYR A 169 -16.90 0.07 -4.24
CA TYR A 169 -15.57 -0.20 -4.76
C TYR A 169 -15.36 -1.71 -4.87
N GLU A 170 -15.00 -2.16 -6.06
CA GLU A 170 -14.76 -3.59 -6.34
C GLU A 170 -13.67 -4.19 -5.44
N THR A 171 -13.79 -5.46 -5.11
CA THR A 171 -12.79 -6.18 -4.31
C THR A 171 -11.56 -6.52 -5.17
N SER A 172 -10.75 -5.48 -5.41
CA SER A 172 -9.52 -5.54 -6.19
C SER A 172 -8.57 -4.42 -5.77
N TRP A 173 -7.32 -4.51 -6.23
CA TRP A 173 -6.37 -3.40 -6.06
C TRP A 173 -6.84 -2.13 -6.80
N MET A 174 -7.54 -2.28 -7.91
CA MET A 174 -8.13 -1.15 -8.64
C MET A 174 -9.24 -0.48 -7.83
N GLY A 175 -10.09 -1.27 -7.17
CA GLY A 175 -11.10 -0.74 -6.25
C GLY A 175 -10.49 0.02 -5.09
N MET A 176 -9.39 -0.49 -4.51
CA MET A 176 -8.61 0.25 -3.49
C MET A 176 -8.07 1.57 -4.04
N ALA A 177 -7.48 1.54 -5.23
CA ALA A 177 -6.92 2.75 -5.86
C ALA A 177 -8.00 3.79 -6.14
N ARG A 178 -9.18 3.38 -6.63
CA ARG A 178 -10.33 4.26 -6.84
C ARG A 178 -10.81 4.86 -5.52
N ALA A 179 -10.99 4.04 -4.50
CA ALA A 179 -11.43 4.48 -3.18
C ALA A 179 -10.46 5.52 -2.57
N TYR A 180 -9.17 5.29 -2.69
CA TYR A 180 -8.15 6.22 -2.19
C TYR A 180 -8.10 7.50 -3.02
N ARG A 181 -8.15 7.42 -4.34
CA ARG A 181 -8.25 8.58 -5.22
C ARG A 181 -9.45 9.46 -4.87
N ASP A 182 -10.63 8.85 -4.72
CA ASP A 182 -11.84 9.59 -4.45
C ASP A 182 -11.82 10.22 -3.04
N TYR A 183 -11.18 9.55 -2.09
CA TYR A 183 -10.89 10.12 -0.77
C TYR A 183 -9.98 11.36 -0.87
N LEU A 184 -8.88 11.29 -1.63
CA LEU A 184 -7.96 12.41 -1.83
C LEU A 184 -8.62 13.58 -2.57
N MET A 185 -9.44 13.29 -3.58
CA MET A 185 -10.21 14.31 -4.30
C MET A 185 -11.23 14.99 -3.38
N LYS A 186 -11.96 14.23 -2.56
CA LYS A 186 -12.92 14.76 -1.59
C LYS A 186 -12.28 15.68 -0.57
N ASN A 187 -11.05 15.39 -0.17
CA ASN A 187 -10.30 16.20 0.79
C ASN A 187 -9.51 17.34 0.14
N GLY A 188 -9.59 17.51 -1.19
CA GLY A 188 -8.88 18.55 -1.93
C GLY A 188 -7.37 18.35 -2.05
N THR A 189 -6.86 17.17 -1.67
CA THR A 189 -5.43 16.83 -1.79
C THR A 189 -5.07 16.47 -3.22
N LEU A 190 -6.02 15.91 -3.98
CA LEU A 190 -5.88 15.57 -5.38
C LEU A 190 -6.92 16.32 -6.20
N THR A 191 -6.50 16.96 -7.27
CA THR A 191 -7.38 17.63 -8.23
C THR A 191 -7.37 16.89 -9.57
N ARG A 192 -8.50 16.91 -10.26
CA ARG A 192 -8.56 16.36 -11.60
C ARG A 192 -7.88 17.31 -12.58
N LEU A 193 -7.10 16.78 -13.50
CA LEU A 193 -6.54 17.57 -14.59
C LEU A 193 -7.68 18.24 -15.39
N SER A 194 -7.51 19.52 -15.65
CA SER A 194 -8.41 20.29 -16.52
C SER A 194 -7.93 20.24 -17.98
N ASP A 195 -8.76 20.72 -18.91
CA ASP A 195 -8.37 20.85 -20.32
C ASP A 195 -7.22 21.86 -20.50
N ALA A 196 -7.04 22.80 -19.58
CA ALA A 196 -5.93 23.73 -19.58
C ALA A 196 -4.62 23.02 -19.19
N ASP A 197 -4.67 22.11 -18.19
CA ASP A 197 -3.50 21.32 -17.77
C ASP A 197 -3.07 20.33 -18.86
N VAL A 198 -4.04 19.74 -19.58
CA VAL A 198 -3.76 18.81 -20.70
C VAL A 198 -3.09 19.51 -21.88
N LYS A 199 -3.32 20.83 -22.04
CA LYS A 199 -2.70 21.63 -23.11
C LYS A 199 -1.36 22.23 -22.71
N SER A 200 -0.99 22.19 -21.44
CA SER A 200 0.31 22.65 -20.97
C SER A 200 1.42 21.64 -21.30
N ASP A 201 2.65 22.11 -21.35
CA ASP A 201 3.80 21.23 -21.49
C ASP A 201 3.88 20.26 -20.33
N ILE A 202 4.23 19.01 -20.64
CA ILE A 202 4.39 17.96 -19.61
C ILE A 202 5.53 18.38 -18.68
N PRO A 203 5.30 18.42 -17.33
CA PRO A 203 6.36 18.77 -16.41
C PRO A 203 7.44 17.67 -16.36
N LEU A 204 8.69 18.07 -16.43
CA LEU A 204 9.84 17.22 -16.23
C LEU A 204 10.28 17.32 -14.77
N TYR A 205 10.19 16.22 -14.03
CA TYR A 205 10.67 16.15 -12.65
C TYR A 205 12.07 15.57 -12.61
N ILE A 206 13.00 16.33 -12.03
CA ILE A 206 14.41 15.93 -11.89
C ILE A 206 14.75 15.91 -10.40
N GLU A 207 15.19 14.74 -9.90
CA GLU A 207 15.76 14.65 -8.57
C GLU A 207 17.29 14.70 -8.67
N THR A 208 17.89 15.63 -7.91
CA THR A 208 19.35 15.75 -7.80
C THR A 208 19.79 15.48 -6.38
N PHE A 209 20.98 14.88 -6.24
CA PHE A 209 21.56 14.51 -4.96
C PHE A 209 22.73 15.45 -4.64
N GLY A 210 22.64 16.16 -3.51
CA GLY A 210 23.56 17.21 -3.15
C GLY A 210 24.87 16.71 -2.55
N VAL A 211 24.89 16.36 -1.29
CA VAL A 211 26.11 16.02 -0.54
C VAL A 211 26.03 14.64 0.07
N THR A 212 27.07 13.86 -0.12
CA THR A 212 27.29 12.56 0.55
C THR A 212 28.57 12.61 1.37
N GLN A 213 28.76 11.63 2.23
CA GLN A 213 30.00 11.45 2.99
C GLN A 213 30.87 10.37 2.35
N THR A 214 32.15 10.62 2.30
CA THR A 214 33.15 9.67 1.85
C THR A 214 34.34 9.66 2.80
N ILE A 215 35.12 8.59 2.78
CA ILE A 215 36.35 8.51 3.56
C ILE A 215 37.52 8.87 2.65
N GLU A 216 38.20 9.95 2.99
CA GLU A 216 39.44 10.36 2.33
C GLU A 216 40.64 10.27 3.28
N LYS A 217 41.81 9.98 2.74
CA LYS A 217 43.05 9.95 3.53
C LYS A 217 43.66 11.33 3.59
N ILE A 218 43.52 12.01 4.73
CA ILE A 218 44.18 13.28 5.01
C ILE A 218 45.41 13.00 5.89
N LEU A 219 46.59 13.30 5.37
CA LEU A 219 47.86 12.99 6.05
C LEU A 219 47.96 11.51 6.50
N SER A 220 47.52 10.59 5.62
CA SER A 220 47.45 9.13 5.89
C SER A 220 46.43 8.71 6.94
N VAL A 221 45.63 9.60 7.49
CA VAL A 221 44.54 9.31 8.42
C VAL A 221 43.22 9.23 7.68
N PRO A 222 42.48 8.12 7.77
CA PRO A 222 41.12 8.04 7.20
C PRO A 222 40.22 9.06 7.89
N THR A 223 39.68 9.98 7.12
CA THR A 223 38.83 11.06 7.63
C THR A 223 37.54 11.08 6.81
N THR A 224 36.39 11.15 7.48
CA THR A 224 35.11 11.35 6.82
C THR A 224 34.99 12.80 6.37
N VAL A 225 34.75 12.99 5.08
CA VAL A 225 34.58 14.31 4.44
C VAL A 225 33.27 14.38 3.69
N ASP A 226 32.66 15.56 3.69
CA ASP A 226 31.49 15.85 2.89
C ASP A 226 31.90 16.09 1.44
N LYS A 227 31.30 15.37 0.51
CA LYS A 227 31.55 15.48 -0.92
C LYS A 227 30.29 15.79 -1.69
N SER A 228 30.33 16.81 -2.54
CA SER A 228 29.22 17.11 -3.43
C SER A 228 29.10 16.04 -4.53
N MET A 229 27.88 15.66 -4.83
CA MET A 229 27.50 14.85 -6.00
C MET A 229 26.99 15.79 -7.09
N THR A 230 26.10 16.70 -6.74
CA THR A 230 25.55 17.74 -7.60
C THR A 230 25.52 19.05 -6.80
N THR A 231 26.15 20.10 -7.29
CA THR A 231 26.12 21.42 -6.66
C THR A 231 24.91 22.23 -7.15
N PHE A 232 24.61 23.37 -6.54
CA PHE A 232 23.59 24.29 -7.03
C PHE A 232 23.95 24.86 -8.41
N ASP A 233 25.23 25.12 -8.68
CA ASP A 233 25.68 25.56 -10.01
C ASP A 233 25.48 24.46 -11.06
N ASP A 234 25.65 23.17 -10.71
CA ASP A 234 25.34 22.05 -11.61
C ASP A 234 23.84 21.98 -11.91
N VAL A 235 22.98 22.17 -10.91
CA VAL A 235 21.51 22.22 -11.09
C VAL A 235 21.13 23.33 -12.05
N LYS A 236 21.74 24.50 -11.89
CA LYS A 236 21.53 25.62 -12.81
C LYS A 236 21.99 25.29 -14.22
N THR A 237 23.13 24.64 -14.38
CA THR A 237 23.65 24.20 -15.69
C THR A 237 22.69 23.21 -16.35
N ILE A 238 22.19 22.24 -15.61
CA ILE A 238 21.17 21.26 -16.09
C ILE A 238 19.91 22.01 -16.58
N TYR A 239 19.44 22.98 -15.81
CA TYR A 239 18.29 23.77 -16.20
C TYR A 239 18.55 24.55 -17.49
N ASP A 240 19.69 25.28 -17.59
CA ASP A 240 20.04 26.11 -18.72
C ASP A 240 20.19 25.28 -20.02
N GLU A 241 20.78 24.07 -19.93
CA GLU A 241 20.92 23.16 -21.07
C GLU A 241 19.57 22.61 -21.55
N LEU A 242 18.69 22.20 -20.60
CA LEU A 242 17.36 21.72 -20.94
C LEU A 242 16.47 22.83 -21.53
N ALA A 243 16.55 24.03 -20.95
CA ALA A 243 15.82 25.20 -21.45
C ALA A 243 16.28 25.56 -22.86
N ALA A 244 17.58 25.48 -23.13
CA ALA A 244 18.13 25.70 -24.49
C ALA A 244 17.64 24.64 -25.50
N ALA A 245 17.31 23.42 -25.02
CA ALA A 245 16.69 22.38 -25.83
C ALA A 245 15.16 22.54 -25.97
N GLY A 246 14.57 23.58 -25.40
CA GLY A 246 13.14 23.86 -25.46
C GLY A 246 12.30 23.21 -24.34
N ILE A 247 12.94 22.61 -23.33
CA ILE A 247 12.27 22.02 -22.18
C ILE A 247 12.31 23.03 -21.04
N THR A 248 11.19 23.72 -20.78
CA THR A 248 11.10 24.81 -19.80
C THR A 248 10.24 24.55 -18.61
N ASN A 249 9.33 23.56 -18.70
CA ASN A 249 8.48 23.14 -17.58
C ASN A 249 9.20 22.08 -16.73
N ILE A 250 10.10 22.55 -15.84
CA ILE A 250 10.99 21.66 -15.07
C ILE A 250 10.82 21.93 -13.59
N ASP A 251 10.61 20.87 -12.82
CA ASP A 251 10.59 20.86 -11.37
C ASP A 251 11.80 20.10 -10.82
N PHE A 252 12.60 20.75 -9.97
CA PHE A 252 13.73 20.12 -9.30
C PHE A 252 13.39 19.71 -7.88
N ARG A 253 13.65 18.44 -7.55
CA ARG A 253 13.71 17.96 -6.20
C ARG A 253 15.14 17.91 -5.73
N LEU A 254 15.45 18.74 -4.73
CA LEU A 254 16.80 18.85 -4.16
C LEU A 254 16.92 17.95 -2.93
N THR A 255 17.55 16.79 -3.08
CA THR A 255 17.75 15.82 -2.01
C THR A 255 19.18 15.89 -1.49
N GLY A 256 19.36 16.03 -0.16
CA GLY A 256 20.69 16.05 0.46
C GLY A 256 21.48 17.36 0.29
N TYR A 257 20.81 18.50 0.12
CA TYR A 257 21.47 19.82 0.05
C TYR A 257 21.54 20.55 1.39
N SER A 258 20.94 19.95 2.41
CA SER A 258 20.91 20.52 3.77
C SER A 258 20.95 19.44 4.86
N ASN A 259 21.22 19.89 6.09
CA ASN A 259 21.07 19.08 7.31
C ASN A 259 21.73 17.69 7.27
N GLY A 260 23.03 17.65 6.90
CA GLY A 260 23.83 16.43 6.88
C GLY A 260 23.81 15.68 5.54
N GLY A 261 23.32 16.32 4.47
CA GLY A 261 23.34 15.72 3.13
C GLY A 261 22.47 14.49 3.04
N MET A 262 22.96 13.44 2.35
CA MET A 262 22.27 12.17 2.19
C MET A 262 22.12 11.37 3.49
N TYR A 263 22.93 11.66 4.52
CA TYR A 263 22.84 11.00 5.82
C TYR A 263 21.82 11.63 6.75
N ALA A 264 21.32 12.78 6.41
CA ALA A 264 20.30 13.55 7.10
C ALA A 264 20.49 13.66 8.62
N THR A 265 20.38 14.85 9.16
CA THR A 265 20.30 15.08 10.60
C THR A 265 18.93 15.63 10.96
N LEU A 266 18.51 15.47 12.22
CA LEU A 266 17.23 15.99 12.67
C LEU A 266 17.13 17.50 12.39
N PRO A 267 16.17 17.96 11.57
CA PRO A 267 16.12 19.32 11.07
C PRO A 267 15.41 20.26 12.07
N TYR A 268 16.06 20.63 13.18
CA TYR A 268 15.47 21.65 14.05
C TYR A 268 15.64 23.07 13.51
N LYS A 269 16.56 23.27 12.56
CA LYS A 269 16.74 24.48 11.75
C LYS A 269 17.40 24.11 10.41
N LEU A 270 17.16 24.89 9.38
CA LEU A 270 17.78 24.69 8.09
C LEU A 270 19.27 25.05 8.12
N LYS A 271 20.12 24.09 7.80
CA LYS A 271 21.57 24.28 7.65
C LYS A 271 21.98 23.78 6.28
N TRP A 272 22.34 24.71 5.40
CA TRP A 272 22.78 24.39 4.03
C TRP A 272 24.15 23.72 4.03
N GLU A 273 24.34 22.74 3.13
CA GLU A 273 25.60 22.07 2.95
C GLU A 273 26.55 22.90 2.10
N LYS A 274 27.70 23.26 2.66
CA LYS A 274 28.68 24.09 2.00
C LYS A 274 29.32 23.42 0.78
N ALA A 275 29.47 22.09 0.82
CA ALA A 275 30.02 21.33 -0.29
C ALA A 275 29.14 21.40 -1.56
N ALA A 276 27.83 21.66 -1.42
CA ALA A 276 26.94 21.88 -2.57
C ALA A 276 26.83 23.36 -2.99
N GLY A 277 27.57 24.29 -2.33
CA GLY A 277 27.53 25.73 -2.59
C GLY A 277 26.90 26.55 -1.47
N GLY A 278 26.16 25.90 -0.55
CA GLY A 278 25.56 26.55 0.60
C GLY A 278 24.40 27.51 0.23
N LYS A 279 24.03 28.35 1.20
CA LYS A 279 22.91 29.28 1.06
C LYS A 279 23.08 30.28 -0.10
N SER A 280 24.30 30.79 -0.29
CA SER A 280 24.57 31.80 -1.31
C SER A 280 24.30 31.32 -2.73
N ASP A 281 24.59 30.05 -3.02
CA ASP A 281 24.40 29.48 -4.33
C ASP A 281 22.96 29.02 -4.57
N TYR A 282 22.25 28.66 -3.49
CA TYR A 282 20.82 28.43 -3.55
C TYR A 282 20.01 29.71 -3.85
N GLU A 283 20.47 30.88 -3.41
CA GLU A 283 19.77 32.16 -3.57
C GLU A 283 20.09 32.86 -4.92
N LYS A 284 21.00 32.31 -5.73
CA LYS A 284 21.30 32.82 -7.10
C LYS A 284 20.24 32.40 -8.10
#